data_f04c3276c4ad82a2a97cc310f5564deb
#
_entry.id   f04c3276c4ad82a2a97cc310f5564deb
#
_cell.length_a   1.000
_cell.length_b   1.000
_cell.length_c   1.000
_cell.angle_alpha   90.00
_cell.angle_beta   90.00
_cell.angle_gamma   90.00
#
_symmetry.space_group_name_H-M   'P 1'
#
loop_
_entity.id
_entity.type
_entity.pdbx_description
1 polymer ?
#
loop_
_entity_poly.entity_id
_entity_poly.type
_entity_poly.pdbx_seq_one_letter_code
_entity_poly.pdbx_strand_id
1 'polypeptide(L)'
;DRAPVRISAPQVWVNAASEAACAALIALADRRQSGVGQHVDVSAQEAMILTAQGWLAPALCDNPPAQRTGGGFQLQGILEFRFVYECADGHVTITFLPGVLVGSFTNRLLEWVRSEGHLDDDLYGIDWTDLLGGRELEDVASITERTAACLANALAPHSKTDLFEMAQRDKLLLVPVITPADVLNTPHYAERAFWDEIDMDDVEGTVKFPGPWAHGSPTQLRRLDKPPKLGEHTAEVL
;
A
#
# COMPACT_ATOMS: atom_id res chain seq x y z
N ASP A 1 6.47 25.71 3.43
CA ASP A 1 7.34 24.74 2.71
C ASP A 1 8.13 23.91 3.70
N ARG A 2 7.92 22.60 3.69
CA ARG A 2 8.74 21.65 4.44
C ARG A 2 9.82 21.06 3.54
N ALA A 3 11.00 20.78 4.09
CA ALA A 3 12.06 20.09 3.37
C ALA A 3 11.55 18.71 2.85
N PRO A 4 12.11 18.22 1.73
CA PRO A 4 11.80 16.86 1.27
C PRO A 4 12.08 15.84 2.38
N VAL A 5 11.14 14.93 2.60
CA VAL A 5 11.29 13.85 3.59
C VAL A 5 11.84 12.62 2.88
N ARG A 6 12.92 12.07 3.41
CA ARG A 6 13.47 10.80 2.92
C ARG A 6 12.52 9.67 3.32
N ILE A 7 12.21 8.79 2.37
CA ILE A 7 11.51 7.54 2.66
C ILE A 7 12.41 6.68 3.55
N SER A 8 11.86 6.15 4.65
CA SER A 8 12.62 5.37 5.64
C SER A 8 13.18 4.05 5.09
N ALA A 9 12.49 3.42 4.14
CA ALA A 9 12.97 2.22 3.45
C ALA A 9 13.76 2.59 2.19
N PRO A 10 14.76 1.79 1.76
CA PRO A 10 15.60 2.07 0.59
C PRO A 10 14.89 1.75 -0.74
N GLN A 11 13.74 2.38 -1.00
CA GLN A 11 12.87 2.12 -2.14
C GLN A 11 13.60 2.24 -3.50
N VAL A 12 14.54 3.17 -3.63
CA VAL A 12 15.33 3.34 -4.86
C VAL A 12 16.06 2.06 -5.24
N TRP A 13 16.76 1.46 -4.26
CA TRP A 13 17.54 0.26 -4.49
C TRP A 13 16.68 -0.98 -4.70
N VAL A 14 15.54 -1.07 -3.99
CA VAL A 14 14.59 -2.18 -4.16
C VAL A 14 13.98 -2.16 -5.58
N ASN A 15 13.54 -1.00 -6.06
CA ASN A 15 13.00 -0.87 -7.42
C ASN A 15 14.07 -1.13 -8.47
N ALA A 16 15.26 -0.53 -8.34
CA ALA A 16 16.35 -0.77 -9.28
C ALA A 16 16.80 -2.25 -9.32
N ALA A 17 16.83 -2.93 -8.18
CA ALA A 17 17.15 -4.36 -8.10
C ALA A 17 16.07 -5.22 -8.79
N SER A 18 14.80 -4.88 -8.64
CA SER A 18 13.70 -5.58 -9.32
C SER A 18 13.79 -5.44 -10.83
N GLU A 19 14.03 -4.22 -11.34
CA GLU A 19 14.23 -3.97 -12.76
C GLU A 19 15.48 -4.69 -13.29
N ALA A 20 16.59 -4.68 -12.54
CA ALA A 20 17.81 -5.40 -12.91
C ALA A 20 17.59 -6.91 -12.98
N ALA A 21 16.83 -7.49 -12.06
CA ALA A 21 16.49 -8.91 -12.09
C ALA A 21 15.65 -9.26 -13.32
N CYS A 22 14.62 -8.46 -13.64
CA CYS A 22 13.81 -8.64 -14.84
C CYS A 22 14.65 -8.53 -16.12
N ALA A 23 15.48 -7.51 -16.22
CA ALA A 23 16.34 -7.27 -17.37
C ALA A 23 17.38 -8.40 -17.55
N ALA A 24 17.96 -8.92 -16.46
CA ALA A 24 18.86 -10.07 -16.51
C ALA A 24 18.14 -11.33 -17.00
N LEU A 25 16.91 -11.59 -16.58
CA LEU A 25 16.11 -12.73 -17.06
C LEU A 25 15.79 -12.61 -18.54
N ILE A 26 15.46 -11.40 -19.03
CA ILE A 26 15.24 -11.11 -20.46
C ILE A 26 16.52 -11.36 -21.25
N ALA A 27 17.67 -10.87 -20.78
CA ALA A 27 18.95 -11.08 -21.43
C ALA A 27 19.35 -12.58 -21.48
N LEU A 28 19.04 -13.34 -20.44
CA LEU A 28 19.24 -14.79 -20.41
C LEU A 28 18.31 -15.53 -21.38
N ALA A 29 17.07 -15.08 -21.52
CA ALA A 29 16.11 -15.65 -22.48
C ALA A 29 16.57 -15.39 -23.93
N ASP A 30 17.02 -14.17 -24.23
CA ASP A 30 17.61 -13.83 -25.54
C ASP A 30 18.86 -14.67 -25.81
N ARG A 31 19.78 -14.79 -24.86
CA ARG A 31 20.99 -15.60 -25.01
C ARG A 31 20.69 -17.07 -25.35
N ARG A 32 19.60 -17.64 -24.84
CA ARG A 32 19.18 -19.01 -25.18
C ARG A 32 18.86 -19.18 -26.66
N GLN A 33 18.40 -18.11 -27.33
CA GLN A 33 18.03 -18.10 -28.74
C GLN A 33 19.19 -17.65 -29.64
N SER A 34 19.86 -16.54 -29.27
CA SER A 34 20.93 -15.92 -30.05
C SER A 34 22.30 -16.55 -29.84
N GLY A 35 22.55 -17.20 -28.71
CA GLY A 35 23.88 -17.69 -28.28
C GLY A 35 24.80 -16.56 -27.80
N VAL A 36 24.37 -15.30 -27.85
CA VAL A 36 25.20 -14.13 -27.53
C VAL A 36 24.82 -13.54 -26.17
N GLY A 37 25.82 -13.33 -25.30
CA GLY A 37 25.64 -12.62 -24.04
C GLY A 37 25.64 -11.11 -24.25
N GLN A 38 24.99 -10.38 -23.33
CA GLN A 38 24.92 -8.93 -23.39
C GLN A 38 25.16 -8.30 -22.03
N HIS A 39 25.63 -7.07 -22.00
CA HIS A 39 25.71 -6.24 -20.81
C HIS A 39 24.35 -5.53 -20.60
N VAL A 40 23.84 -5.54 -19.37
CA VAL A 40 22.61 -4.88 -18.98
C VAL A 40 22.96 -3.77 -17.99
N ASP A 41 22.63 -2.54 -18.33
CA ASP A 41 22.74 -1.36 -17.47
C ASP A 41 21.35 -0.92 -17.01
N VAL A 42 21.16 -0.73 -15.71
CA VAL A 42 19.89 -0.33 -15.12
C VAL A 42 20.08 0.92 -14.27
N SER A 43 19.47 2.00 -14.71
CA SER A 43 19.47 3.26 -14.00
C SER A 43 18.48 3.23 -12.81
N ALA A 44 18.98 3.44 -11.61
CA ALA A 44 18.15 3.54 -10.41
C ALA A 44 17.18 4.75 -10.47
N GLN A 45 17.58 5.84 -11.12
CA GLN A 45 16.72 7.00 -11.30
C GLN A 45 15.56 6.67 -12.25
N GLU A 46 15.81 6.01 -13.37
CA GLU A 46 14.77 5.61 -14.33
C GLU A 46 13.80 4.61 -13.72
N ALA A 47 14.29 3.63 -12.97
CA ALA A 47 13.45 2.68 -12.23
C ALA A 47 12.48 3.39 -11.25
N MET A 48 12.95 4.46 -10.59
CA MET A 48 12.08 5.25 -9.70
C MET A 48 11.09 6.13 -10.45
N ILE A 49 11.44 6.66 -11.63
CA ILE A 49 10.52 7.45 -12.45
C ILE A 49 9.31 6.62 -12.88
N LEU A 50 9.48 5.34 -13.15
CA LEU A 50 8.37 4.44 -13.48
C LEU A 50 7.32 4.36 -12.36
N THR A 51 7.73 4.43 -11.11
CA THR A 51 6.80 4.45 -9.96
C THR A 51 6.05 5.78 -9.82
N ALA A 52 6.56 6.84 -10.43
CA ALA A 52 6.04 8.21 -10.34
C ALA A 52 5.22 8.64 -11.57
N GLN A 53 4.90 7.74 -12.49
CA GLN A 53 4.23 8.07 -13.76
C GLN A 53 2.92 8.85 -13.57
N GLY A 54 2.10 8.48 -12.58
CA GLY A 54 0.85 9.17 -12.26
C GLY A 54 1.04 10.63 -11.82
N TRP A 55 2.23 11.01 -11.38
CA TRP A 55 2.58 12.37 -10.96
C TRP A 55 3.26 13.18 -12.06
N LEU A 56 3.91 12.51 -13.00
CA LEU A 56 4.58 13.15 -14.13
C LEU A 56 3.61 13.52 -15.25
N ALA A 57 2.64 12.64 -15.55
CA ALA A 57 1.67 12.87 -16.61
C ALA A 57 0.87 14.19 -16.45
N PRO A 58 0.37 14.59 -15.27
CA PRO A 58 -0.28 15.88 -15.08
C PRO A 58 0.61 17.07 -15.44
N ALA A 59 1.91 17.03 -15.12
CA ALA A 59 2.84 18.12 -15.43
C ALA A 59 3.06 18.27 -16.95
N LEU A 60 2.92 17.20 -17.72
CA LEU A 60 2.99 17.22 -19.19
C LEU A 60 1.71 17.77 -19.85
N CYS A 61 0.63 17.88 -19.09
CA CYS A 61 -0.69 18.33 -19.54
C CYS A 61 -1.08 19.71 -18.99
N ASP A 62 -0.11 20.56 -18.64
CA ASP A 62 -0.30 21.90 -18.06
C ASP A 62 -1.13 21.92 -16.75
N ASN A 63 -1.23 20.80 -16.06
CA ASN A 63 -1.85 20.74 -14.77
C ASN A 63 -0.89 21.24 -13.66
N PRO A 64 -1.41 21.78 -12.56
CA PRO A 64 -0.57 22.20 -11.45
C PRO A 64 0.23 21.01 -10.91
N PRO A 65 1.49 21.24 -10.48
CA PRO A 65 2.34 20.17 -9.95
C PRO A 65 1.70 19.53 -8.72
N ALA A 66 1.89 18.24 -8.58
CA ALA A 66 1.44 17.49 -7.41
C ALA A 66 1.96 18.12 -6.12
N GLN A 67 1.09 18.31 -5.15
CA GLN A 67 1.42 18.85 -3.84
C GLN A 67 1.37 17.76 -2.77
N ARG A 68 2.02 18.03 -1.65
CA ARG A 68 2.00 17.12 -0.51
C ARG A 68 0.68 17.28 0.25
N THR A 69 -0.13 16.23 0.29
CA THR A 69 -1.47 16.21 0.87
C THR A 69 -1.55 15.48 2.22
N GLY A 70 -0.43 15.11 2.84
CA GLY A 70 -0.47 14.27 4.04
C GLY A 70 -0.92 12.83 3.75
N GLY A 71 -1.97 12.37 4.38
CA GLY A 71 -2.55 11.03 4.17
C GLY A 71 -3.78 11.03 3.25
N GLY A 72 -3.83 11.90 2.25
CA GLY A 72 -4.99 12.06 1.39
C GLY A 72 -4.64 12.26 -0.09
N PHE A 73 -5.66 12.57 -0.85
CA PHE A 73 -5.59 12.88 -2.28
C PHE A 73 -6.28 14.22 -2.55
N GLN A 74 -5.67 15.05 -3.39
CA GLN A 74 -6.23 16.34 -3.77
C GLN A 74 -6.57 16.36 -5.26
N LEU A 75 -7.80 16.72 -5.59
CA LEU A 75 -8.27 16.87 -6.95
C LEU A 75 -8.45 18.36 -7.29
N GLN A 76 -7.82 18.82 -8.37
CA GLN A 76 -7.87 20.19 -8.89
C GLN A 76 -7.54 21.30 -7.87
N GLY A 77 -6.84 20.97 -6.78
CA GLY A 77 -6.47 21.93 -5.75
C GLY A 77 -7.60 22.38 -4.81
N ILE A 78 -8.84 21.91 -5.02
CA ILE A 78 -10.04 22.30 -4.28
C ILE A 78 -10.57 21.14 -3.45
N LEU A 79 -10.68 19.95 -4.04
CA LEU A 79 -11.21 18.76 -3.38
C LEU A 79 -10.11 17.99 -2.68
N GLU A 80 -10.22 17.83 -1.37
CA GLU A 80 -9.31 17.02 -0.57
C GLU A 80 -10.04 15.79 -0.04
N PHE A 81 -9.50 14.62 -0.33
CA PHE A 81 -9.97 13.33 0.17
C PHE A 81 -8.99 12.81 1.20
N ARG A 82 -9.40 12.75 2.44
CA ARG A 82 -8.64 12.15 3.53
C ARG A 82 -8.77 10.63 3.46
N PHE A 83 -7.64 9.91 3.47
CA PHE A 83 -7.66 8.44 3.44
C PHE A 83 -7.36 7.80 4.78
N VAL A 84 -6.67 8.48 5.68
CA VAL A 84 -6.25 7.94 6.98
C VAL A 84 -7.12 8.49 8.10
N TYR A 85 -7.70 7.58 8.88
CA TYR A 85 -8.58 7.90 10.01
C TYR A 85 -8.11 7.20 11.27
N GLU A 86 -8.29 7.86 12.42
CA GLU A 86 -8.07 7.25 13.73
C GLU A 86 -9.21 6.28 14.06
N CYS A 87 -8.87 5.22 14.78
CA CYS A 87 -9.78 4.25 15.36
C CYS A 87 -9.33 3.91 16.79
N ALA A 88 -10.04 3.06 17.51
CA ALA A 88 -9.81 2.82 18.93
C ALA A 88 -8.39 2.35 19.29
N ASP A 89 -7.71 1.63 18.39
CA ASP A 89 -6.40 1.02 18.60
C ASP A 89 -5.35 1.38 17.52
N GLY A 90 -5.57 2.48 16.83
CA GLY A 90 -4.62 2.96 15.82
C GLY A 90 -5.27 3.70 14.66
N HIS A 91 -5.00 3.27 13.44
CA HIS A 91 -5.50 3.93 12.23
C HIS A 91 -6.00 2.91 11.20
N VAL A 92 -6.93 3.36 10.38
CA VAL A 92 -7.38 2.66 9.18
C VAL A 92 -7.25 3.58 7.96
N THR A 93 -7.13 2.98 6.78
CA THR A 93 -7.25 3.70 5.52
C THR A 93 -8.58 3.38 4.88
N ILE A 94 -9.24 4.41 4.36
CA ILE A 94 -10.50 4.29 3.65
C ILE A 94 -10.37 4.98 2.30
N THR A 95 -10.83 4.32 1.24
CA THR A 95 -11.01 4.95 -0.05
C THR A 95 -12.48 5.28 -0.21
N PHE A 96 -12.86 6.54 0.04
CA PHE A 96 -14.18 7.07 -0.29
C PHE A 96 -14.00 8.17 -1.34
N LEU A 97 -14.44 7.89 -2.54
CA LEU A 97 -14.29 8.76 -3.71
C LEU A 97 -15.57 8.77 -4.52
N PRO A 98 -15.85 9.87 -5.23
CA PRO A 98 -16.93 9.92 -6.20
C PRO A 98 -16.58 9.19 -7.50
N GLY A 99 -17.60 8.93 -8.30
CA GLY A 99 -17.49 8.44 -9.66
C GLY A 99 -17.93 7.00 -9.84
N VAL A 100 -18.16 6.63 -11.09
CA VAL A 100 -18.81 5.38 -11.50
C VAL A 100 -18.12 4.12 -10.96
N LEU A 101 -16.79 4.14 -10.84
CA LEU A 101 -16.02 2.97 -10.40
C LEU A 101 -16.01 2.78 -8.87
N VAL A 102 -15.97 3.86 -8.11
CA VAL A 102 -15.74 3.80 -6.65
C VAL A 102 -16.94 4.29 -5.84
N GLY A 103 -17.79 5.15 -6.40
CA GLY A 103 -18.92 5.75 -5.69
C GLY A 103 -19.89 4.74 -5.08
N SER A 104 -20.09 3.58 -5.71
CA SER A 104 -20.93 2.52 -5.17
C SER A 104 -20.37 1.91 -3.86
N PHE A 105 -19.05 1.89 -3.68
CA PHE A 105 -18.42 1.49 -2.41
C PHE A 105 -18.61 2.58 -1.36
N THR A 106 -18.52 3.87 -1.76
CA THR A 106 -18.78 5.00 -0.89
C THR A 106 -20.23 5.01 -0.43
N ASN A 107 -21.19 4.76 -1.30
CA ASN A 107 -22.62 4.68 -0.94
C ASN A 107 -22.84 3.60 0.15
N ARG A 108 -22.28 2.41 0.00
CA ARG A 108 -22.38 1.34 1.02
C ARG A 108 -21.69 1.71 2.34
N LEU A 109 -20.55 2.39 2.26
CA LEU A 109 -19.87 2.90 3.44
C LEU A 109 -20.75 3.87 4.21
N LEU A 110 -21.44 4.76 3.53
CA LEU A 110 -22.35 5.74 4.17
C LEU A 110 -23.61 5.09 4.74
N GLU A 111 -24.08 3.99 4.20
CA GLU A 111 -25.13 3.17 4.82
C GLU A 111 -24.68 2.64 6.19
N TRP A 112 -23.43 2.16 6.28
CA TRP A 112 -22.86 1.75 7.56
C TRP A 112 -22.70 2.92 8.52
N VAL A 113 -22.13 4.07 8.08
CA VAL A 113 -22.00 5.28 8.92
C VAL A 113 -23.35 5.74 9.47
N ARG A 114 -24.42 5.63 8.66
CA ARG A 114 -25.78 5.92 9.11
C ARG A 114 -26.27 4.93 10.16
N SER A 115 -25.99 3.64 9.99
CA SER A 115 -26.39 2.61 10.98
C SER A 115 -25.72 2.80 12.33
N GLU A 116 -24.52 3.41 12.34
CA GLU A 116 -23.81 3.83 13.55
C GLU A 116 -24.35 5.15 14.14
N GLY A 117 -25.27 5.81 13.46
CA GLY A 117 -25.89 7.06 13.93
C GLY A 117 -25.04 8.32 13.73
N HIS A 118 -24.04 8.27 12.86
CA HIS A 118 -23.07 9.35 12.65
C HIS A 118 -23.22 10.10 11.31
N LEU A 119 -24.16 9.71 10.44
CA LEU A 119 -24.36 10.37 9.17
C LEU A 119 -25.40 11.49 9.29
N ASP A 120 -25.05 12.70 8.84
CA ASP A 120 -25.99 13.82 8.73
C ASP A 120 -27.13 13.47 7.76
N ASP A 121 -28.36 13.84 8.11
CA ASP A 121 -29.56 13.48 7.33
C ASP A 121 -29.54 14.01 5.89
N ASP A 122 -28.95 15.17 5.64
CA ASP A 122 -28.87 15.79 4.32
C ASP A 122 -27.73 15.19 3.44
N LEU A 123 -26.82 14.44 4.03
CA LEU A 123 -25.82 13.66 3.30
C LEU A 123 -26.36 12.30 2.87
N TYR A 124 -27.43 11.84 3.50
CA TYR A 124 -28.06 10.56 3.13
C TYR A 124 -28.79 10.67 1.81
N GLY A 125 -28.59 9.66 0.96
CA GLY A 125 -29.23 9.64 -0.37
C GLY A 125 -28.46 10.38 -1.45
N ILE A 126 -27.35 11.02 -1.12
CA ILE A 126 -26.42 11.53 -2.14
C ILE A 126 -25.77 10.33 -2.84
N ASP A 127 -25.97 10.23 -4.15
CA ASP A 127 -25.32 9.19 -4.95
C ASP A 127 -23.89 9.59 -5.32
N TRP A 128 -22.91 8.92 -4.71
CA TRP A 128 -21.49 9.17 -4.97
C TRP A 128 -21.04 8.67 -6.33
N THR A 129 -21.80 7.85 -7.02
CA THR A 129 -21.49 7.46 -8.39
C THR A 129 -21.59 8.62 -9.35
N ASP A 130 -22.46 9.61 -9.06
CA ASP A 130 -22.74 10.81 -9.86
C ASP A 130 -22.48 12.12 -9.08
N LEU A 131 -21.73 12.09 -8.00
CA LEU A 131 -21.50 13.26 -7.15
C LEU A 131 -20.90 14.45 -7.92
N LEU A 132 -20.05 14.19 -8.92
CA LEU A 132 -19.42 15.21 -9.77
C LEU A 132 -20.33 15.67 -10.92
N GLY A 133 -21.44 15.00 -11.16
CA GLY A 133 -22.37 15.31 -12.25
C GLY A 133 -23.19 16.57 -11.95
N GLY A 134 -22.86 17.68 -12.62
CA GLY A 134 -23.67 18.91 -12.59
C GLY A 134 -23.62 19.70 -11.28
N ARG A 135 -22.69 19.39 -10.35
CA ARG A 135 -22.46 20.18 -9.14
C ARG A 135 -21.24 21.08 -9.28
N GLU A 136 -21.30 22.22 -8.60
CA GLU A 136 -20.11 23.07 -8.46
C GLU A 136 -19.09 22.39 -7.53
N LEU A 137 -17.80 22.61 -7.80
CA LEU A 137 -16.71 21.93 -7.04
C LEU A 137 -16.71 22.32 -5.56
N GLU A 138 -17.12 23.52 -5.23
CA GLU A 138 -17.26 24.02 -3.86
C GLU A 138 -18.32 23.24 -3.07
N ASP A 139 -19.44 22.90 -3.70
CA ASP A 139 -20.49 22.07 -3.09
C ASP A 139 -20.00 20.66 -2.86
N VAL A 140 -19.30 20.08 -3.83
CA VAL A 140 -18.69 18.76 -3.69
C VAL A 140 -17.63 18.75 -2.59
N ALA A 141 -16.84 19.82 -2.46
CA ALA A 141 -15.84 19.96 -1.39
C ALA A 141 -16.51 19.97 0.00
N SER A 142 -17.58 20.76 0.15
CA SER A 142 -18.36 20.83 1.39
C SER A 142 -18.97 19.47 1.77
N ILE A 143 -19.58 18.76 0.81
CA ILE A 143 -20.13 17.42 1.01
C ILE A 143 -19.03 16.45 1.44
N THR A 144 -17.86 16.49 0.78
CA THR A 144 -16.74 15.61 1.05
C THR A 144 -16.15 15.85 2.45
N GLU A 145 -15.96 17.11 2.85
CA GLU A 145 -15.44 17.48 4.17
C GLU A 145 -16.38 17.01 5.29
N ARG A 146 -17.67 17.27 5.16
CA ARG A 146 -18.69 16.84 6.13
C ARG A 146 -18.77 15.31 6.21
N THR A 147 -18.75 14.64 5.08
CA THR A 147 -18.69 13.17 5.03
C THR A 147 -17.45 12.63 5.74
N ALA A 148 -16.29 13.25 5.55
CA ALA A 148 -15.07 12.87 6.25
C ALA A 148 -15.18 13.03 7.77
N ALA A 149 -15.89 14.07 8.25
CA ALA A 149 -16.16 14.26 9.68
C ALA A 149 -17.11 13.18 10.23
N CYS A 150 -18.17 12.84 9.51
CA CYS A 150 -19.08 11.74 9.88
C CYS A 150 -18.35 10.39 9.95
N LEU A 151 -17.49 10.11 8.98
CA LEU A 151 -16.64 8.92 8.96
C LEU A 151 -15.71 8.88 10.17
N ALA A 152 -15.02 9.96 10.49
CA ALA A 152 -14.13 10.03 11.64
C ALA A 152 -14.85 9.66 12.95
N ASN A 153 -16.06 10.18 13.14
CA ASN A 153 -16.89 9.89 14.33
C ASN A 153 -17.35 8.43 14.37
N ALA A 154 -17.75 7.86 13.25
CA ALA A 154 -18.18 6.47 13.16
C ALA A 154 -17.05 5.48 13.41
N LEU A 155 -15.82 5.79 12.96
CA LEU A 155 -14.66 4.91 13.07
C LEU A 155 -14.01 4.91 14.46
N ALA A 156 -14.04 6.05 15.14
CA ALA A 156 -13.31 6.27 16.41
C ALA A 156 -13.54 5.21 17.49
N PRO A 157 -14.75 4.67 17.73
CA PRO A 157 -15.01 3.70 18.81
C PRO A 157 -14.61 2.26 18.45
N HIS A 158 -14.34 1.94 17.19
CA HIS A 158 -14.09 0.57 16.72
C HIS A 158 -12.61 0.22 16.67
N SER A 159 -12.28 -1.05 16.88
CA SER A 159 -10.91 -1.56 16.70
C SER A 159 -10.57 -1.79 15.22
N LYS A 160 -9.27 -1.83 14.89
CA LYS A 160 -8.78 -2.19 13.55
C LYS A 160 -9.34 -3.53 13.07
N THR A 161 -9.44 -4.49 13.98
CA THR A 161 -9.93 -5.85 13.67
C THR A 161 -11.42 -5.82 13.33
N ASP A 162 -12.24 -5.18 14.17
CA ASP A 162 -13.70 -5.09 13.94
C ASP A 162 -14.00 -4.37 12.63
N LEU A 163 -13.28 -3.27 12.36
CA LEU A 163 -13.44 -2.50 11.12
C LEU A 163 -13.01 -3.30 9.89
N PHE A 164 -11.98 -4.12 10.00
CA PHE A 164 -11.54 -4.96 8.89
C PHE A 164 -12.50 -6.11 8.62
N GLU A 165 -13.02 -6.78 9.64
CA GLU A 165 -14.03 -7.82 9.51
C GLU A 165 -15.32 -7.27 8.89
N MET A 166 -15.77 -6.11 9.35
CA MET A 166 -16.91 -5.39 8.77
C MET A 166 -16.64 -5.06 7.29
N ALA A 167 -15.48 -4.51 6.97
CA ALA A 167 -15.13 -4.15 5.61
C ALA A 167 -15.11 -5.35 4.65
N GLN A 168 -14.63 -6.50 5.11
CA GLN A 168 -14.65 -7.75 4.33
C GLN A 168 -16.08 -8.25 4.10
N ARG A 169 -16.92 -8.26 5.15
CA ARG A 169 -18.31 -8.69 5.08
C ARG A 169 -19.12 -7.82 4.11
N ASP A 170 -18.99 -6.50 4.24
CA ASP A 170 -19.80 -5.51 3.53
C ASP A 170 -19.13 -5.01 2.24
N LYS A 171 -17.96 -5.58 1.88
CA LYS A 171 -17.17 -5.26 0.68
C LYS A 171 -16.86 -3.77 0.58
N LEU A 172 -16.30 -3.21 1.64
CA LEU A 172 -15.87 -1.81 1.72
C LEU A 172 -14.39 -1.67 1.41
N LEU A 173 -13.99 -0.49 0.93
CA LEU A 173 -12.60 -0.16 0.65
C LEU A 173 -11.93 0.42 1.91
N LEU A 174 -11.85 -0.40 2.94
CA LEU A 174 -11.23 -0.08 4.22
C LEU A 174 -10.22 -1.16 4.59
N VAL A 175 -9.03 -0.74 5.01
CA VAL A 175 -8.00 -1.64 5.53
C VAL A 175 -7.28 -1.01 6.73
N PRO A 176 -6.85 -1.80 7.72
CA PRO A 176 -6.09 -1.29 8.85
C PRO A 176 -4.69 -0.80 8.44
N VAL A 177 -4.22 0.23 9.11
CA VAL A 177 -2.79 0.61 9.08
C VAL A 177 -2.07 -0.31 10.06
N ILE A 178 -1.25 -1.20 9.52
CA ILE A 178 -0.55 -2.21 10.30
C ILE A 178 0.82 -1.71 10.77
N THR A 179 1.15 -2.02 12.02
CA THR A 179 2.47 -1.81 12.61
C THR A 179 3.37 -3.03 12.35
N PRO A 180 4.70 -2.93 12.54
CA PRO A 180 5.58 -4.11 12.50
C PRO A 180 5.14 -5.25 13.43
N ALA A 181 4.58 -4.93 14.60
CA ALA A 181 4.04 -5.93 15.52
C ALA A 181 2.79 -6.62 14.95
N ASP A 182 1.90 -5.87 14.29
CA ASP A 182 0.74 -6.43 13.61
C ASP A 182 1.16 -7.37 12.47
N VAL A 183 2.20 -7.03 11.72
CA VAL A 183 2.76 -7.87 10.65
C VAL A 183 3.19 -9.22 11.21
N LEU A 184 3.91 -9.24 12.33
CA LEU A 184 4.37 -10.49 12.96
C LEU A 184 3.23 -11.41 13.41
N ASN A 185 2.08 -10.84 13.75
CA ASN A 185 0.92 -11.55 14.29
C ASN A 185 -0.21 -11.76 13.27
N THR A 186 -0.05 -11.33 12.03
CA THR A 186 -1.09 -11.47 11.00
C THR A 186 -1.33 -12.93 10.64
N PRO A 187 -2.56 -13.46 10.76
CA PRO A 187 -2.89 -14.87 10.46
C PRO A 187 -2.50 -15.28 9.03
N HIS A 188 -2.65 -14.38 8.08
CA HIS A 188 -2.30 -14.61 6.67
C HIS A 188 -0.84 -15.08 6.49
N TYR A 189 0.11 -14.49 7.22
CA TYR A 189 1.51 -14.89 7.13
C TYR A 189 1.76 -16.24 7.81
N ALA A 190 1.02 -16.56 8.86
CA ALA A 190 1.07 -17.87 9.50
C ALA A 190 0.54 -18.98 8.59
N GLU A 191 -0.64 -18.77 7.97
CA GLU A 191 -1.23 -19.71 7.01
C GLU A 191 -0.35 -19.96 5.79
N ARG A 192 0.37 -18.94 5.34
CA ARG A 192 1.33 -19.06 4.23
C ARG A 192 2.68 -19.63 4.64
N ALA A 193 2.89 -19.95 5.92
CA ALA A 193 4.20 -20.36 6.45
C ALA A 193 5.33 -19.40 5.98
N PHE A 194 5.04 -18.08 6.04
CA PHE A 194 5.93 -17.05 5.51
C PHE A 194 7.18 -16.85 6.35
N TRP A 195 7.11 -17.09 7.66
CA TRP A 195 8.23 -16.85 8.55
C TRP A 195 9.20 -18.02 8.59
N ASP A 196 10.48 -17.74 8.46
CA ASP A 196 11.57 -18.65 8.83
C ASP A 196 11.97 -18.35 10.27
N GLU A 197 11.86 -19.35 11.15
CA GLU A 197 12.28 -19.25 12.55
C GLU A 197 13.71 -19.82 12.66
N ILE A 198 14.66 -18.94 12.96
CA ILE A 198 16.09 -19.27 13.00
C ILE A 198 16.59 -19.12 14.43
N ASP A 199 17.24 -20.16 14.93
CA ASP A 199 17.94 -20.15 16.22
C ASP A 199 19.26 -19.41 16.07
N MET A 200 19.41 -18.29 16.80
CA MET A 200 20.58 -17.42 16.72
C MET A 200 21.42 -17.58 17.98
N ASP A 201 22.77 -17.66 17.82
CA ASP A 201 23.68 -17.89 18.96
C ASP A 201 23.65 -16.76 20.01
N ASP A 202 23.37 -15.54 19.56
CA ASP A 202 23.47 -14.32 20.39
C ASP A 202 22.11 -13.83 20.92
N VAL A 203 21.02 -14.57 20.63
CA VAL A 203 19.66 -14.22 21.05
C VAL A 203 19.02 -15.43 21.70
N GLU A 204 18.42 -15.25 22.89
CA GLU A 204 17.65 -16.31 23.55
C GLU A 204 16.36 -16.60 22.77
N GLY A 205 16.20 -17.84 22.31
CA GLY A 205 15.07 -18.28 21.47
C GLY A 205 15.29 -18.12 19.98
N THR A 206 14.21 -18.26 19.22
CA THR A 206 14.22 -18.14 17.75
C THR A 206 13.86 -16.73 17.30
N VAL A 207 14.47 -16.30 16.20
CA VAL A 207 14.17 -15.02 15.53
C VAL A 207 13.39 -15.30 14.25
N LYS A 208 12.29 -14.58 14.04
CA LYS A 208 11.50 -14.68 12.81
C LYS A 208 12.10 -13.80 11.71
N PHE A 209 12.44 -14.41 10.59
CA PHE A 209 12.86 -13.74 9.37
C PHE A 209 11.82 -13.92 8.27
N PRO A 210 11.68 -12.95 7.35
CA PRO A 210 10.86 -13.14 6.15
C PRO A 210 11.39 -14.31 5.32
N GLY A 211 10.58 -15.31 5.12
CA GLY A 211 10.87 -16.47 4.29
C GLY A 211 10.50 -16.28 2.82
N PRO A 212 10.26 -17.35 2.07
CA PRO A 212 9.96 -17.29 0.66
C PRO A 212 8.66 -16.52 0.38
N TRP A 213 8.76 -15.51 -0.46
CA TRP A 213 7.63 -14.68 -0.90
C TRP A 213 6.76 -15.33 -1.99
N ALA A 214 7.26 -16.37 -2.65
CA ALA A 214 6.55 -17.12 -3.67
C ALA A 214 6.60 -18.62 -3.42
N HIS A 215 5.49 -19.29 -3.73
CA HIS A 215 5.39 -20.74 -3.69
C HIS A 215 5.20 -21.25 -5.12
N GLY A 216 6.14 -22.07 -5.58
CA GLY A 216 6.08 -22.70 -6.90
C GLY A 216 5.85 -24.21 -6.78
N SER A 217 5.31 -24.82 -7.83
CA SER A 217 5.22 -26.26 -7.97
C SER A 217 5.80 -26.64 -9.35
N PRO A 218 6.84 -27.49 -9.42
CA PRO A 218 7.50 -28.23 -8.34
C PRO A 218 8.64 -27.47 -7.62
N THR A 219 9.05 -26.32 -8.15
CA THR A 219 10.20 -25.57 -7.63
C THR A 219 9.78 -24.64 -6.49
N GLN A 220 10.47 -24.75 -5.36
CA GLN A 220 10.30 -23.83 -4.23
C GLN A 220 11.52 -22.94 -4.07
N LEU A 221 11.30 -21.72 -3.60
CA LEU A 221 12.40 -20.86 -3.17
C LEU A 221 13.06 -21.46 -1.92
N ARG A 222 14.38 -21.33 -1.85
CA ARG A 222 15.15 -21.78 -0.69
C ARG A 222 14.76 -20.95 0.54
N ARG A 223 14.57 -21.61 1.67
CA ARG A 223 14.42 -20.97 2.97
C ARG A 223 15.76 -20.48 3.48
N LEU A 224 15.71 -19.51 4.39
CA LEU A 224 16.90 -18.96 5.02
C LEU A 224 17.45 -19.96 6.04
N ASP A 225 18.77 -20.08 6.05
CA ASP A 225 19.53 -20.79 7.08
C ASP A 225 20.19 -19.76 8.02
N LYS A 226 20.72 -20.23 9.13
CA LYS A 226 21.50 -19.42 10.06
C LYS A 226 22.67 -18.73 9.35
N PRO A 227 22.91 -17.43 9.61
CA PRO A 227 24.07 -16.74 9.08
C PRO A 227 25.38 -17.42 9.51
N PRO A 228 26.36 -17.60 8.62
CA PRO A 228 27.63 -18.22 8.97
C PRO A 228 28.44 -17.33 9.92
N LYS A 229 29.23 -17.96 10.79
CA LYS A 229 30.21 -17.25 11.62
C LYS A 229 31.41 -16.79 10.78
N LEU A 230 32.15 -15.82 11.29
CA LEU A 230 33.36 -15.33 10.64
C LEU A 230 34.34 -16.51 10.43
N GLY A 231 34.69 -16.76 9.17
CA GLY A 231 35.61 -17.81 8.78
C GLY A 231 35.04 -19.23 8.70
N GLU A 232 33.73 -19.42 8.97
CA GLU A 232 33.12 -20.77 9.01
C GLU A 232 33.30 -21.55 7.70
N HIS A 233 33.19 -20.89 6.55
CA HIS A 233 33.36 -21.53 5.24
C HIS A 233 34.73 -21.32 4.60
N THR A 234 35.71 -20.75 5.32
CA THR A 234 37.04 -20.44 4.74
C THR A 234 37.74 -21.66 4.18
N ALA A 235 37.73 -22.78 4.94
CA ALA A 235 38.37 -24.00 4.51
C ALA A 235 37.62 -24.78 3.41
N GLU A 236 36.34 -24.45 3.20
CA GLU A 236 35.52 -25.06 2.15
C GLU A 236 35.68 -24.31 0.82
N VAL A 237 35.94 -23.01 0.88
CA VAL A 237 36.04 -22.12 -0.29
C VAL A 237 37.47 -22.02 -0.81
N LEU A 238 38.48 -22.13 0.05
CA LEU A 238 39.91 -22.11 -0.27
C LEU A 238 40.52 -23.51 -0.40
#